data_f509bafcfb77d0408d7283f601c1d2b4
#
_entry.id   f509bafcfb77d0408d7283f601c1d2b4
#
_cell.length_a   1.000
_cell.length_b   1.000
_cell.length_c   1.000
_cell.angle_alpha   90.00
_cell.angle_beta   90.00
_cell.angle_gamma   90.00
#
_symmetry.space_group_name_H-M   'P 1'
#
loop_
_entity.id
_entity.type
_entity.pdbx_description
1 polymer ?
#
loop_
_entity_poly.entity_id
_entity_poly.type
_entity_poly.pdbx_seq_one_letter_code
_entity_poly.pdbx_strand_id
1 'polypeptide(L)'
;MVKETFEIAEAEKKNGFVIEEKPVEKAPTFGKRHSQVLILFALVFLAYGIRVTLSVAIVAMTTPSASSNPNIPTYPDWNDKSIVLSAFFWGYIIPQIFAGWIAGQYGPKWFLVGSMTVCGGMCIVLPAMAALLGSLGVMVSRAIQGLCQGFIFPSVHCALSRWVPPEERSRLATLVYAAGPLGTVAGMLLTGVISASNLGWPTVFYLYGAGSIAWAAFSALFSANSPSSHPSISEAERYFIENSLGHTEDKPKPKTPWTAIWTSVPLWAILITHCGQNWGFWTLMTEIPTYMSKVMNFDIKANSALSALPYLVLWILSFFMSFASDALINRNILTLGHARKLFNSIGLVIPALALFFLGITPGDEPIRAVALLVVAVGFNSGVYCGFNVNHVDISPTHAGTLMGITNGISNIFGIVAPLMVQFIVTNETDATQWKIIFFLTAIIYVATSLVFNFFGSGEVQKWNDKPED
;
A
#
# COMPACT_ATOMS: atom_id res chain seq x y z
N MET A 1 38.58 27.62 20.08
CA MET A 1 37.52 27.36 19.07
C MET A 1 36.63 28.59 18.79
N VAL A 2 35.92 29.20 19.74
CA VAL A 2 35.07 30.37 19.44
C VAL A 2 35.88 31.64 19.12
N LYS A 3 37.09 31.82 19.65
CA LYS A 3 37.98 32.97 19.34
C LYS A 3 38.64 32.85 17.97
N GLU A 4 39.02 31.67 17.54
CA GLU A 4 39.63 31.45 16.21
C GLU A 4 38.63 31.67 15.06
N THR A 5 37.35 31.33 15.25
CA THR A 5 36.29 31.59 14.23
C THR A 5 36.02 33.11 14.11
N PHE A 6 36.20 33.91 15.15
CA PHE A 6 36.05 35.37 15.07
C PHE A 6 37.21 36.04 14.39
N GLU A 7 38.46 35.58 14.58
CA GLU A 7 39.65 36.13 13.92
C GLU A 7 39.68 35.81 12.43
N ILE A 8 39.19 34.63 12.00
CA ILE A 8 39.06 34.30 10.58
C ILE A 8 38.01 35.17 9.91
N ALA A 9 36.87 35.42 10.56
CA ALA A 9 35.82 36.32 10.04
C ALA A 9 36.24 37.78 9.94
N GLU A 10 37.16 38.28 10.84
CA GLU A 10 37.73 39.62 10.75
C GLU A 10 38.84 39.75 9.70
N ALA A 11 39.59 38.65 9.43
CA ALA A 11 40.62 38.63 8.40
C ALA A 11 40.01 38.61 6.99
N GLU A 12 38.88 37.94 6.80
CA GLU A 12 38.15 37.91 5.51
C GLU A 12 37.48 39.26 5.20
N LYS A 13 37.05 40.04 6.21
CA LYS A 13 36.54 41.40 6.01
C LYS A 13 37.58 42.43 5.52
N LYS A 14 38.88 42.17 5.71
CA LYS A 14 39.97 43.06 5.27
C LYS A 14 40.35 42.91 3.79
N ASN A 15 39.92 41.84 3.12
CA ASN A 15 40.30 41.54 1.73
C ASN A 15 39.28 41.99 0.66
N GLY A 16 38.28 42.80 1.02
CA GLY A 16 37.43 43.49 0.03
C GLY A 16 36.51 42.58 -0.84
N PHE A 17 36.46 41.29 -0.59
CA PHE A 17 35.44 40.40 -1.15
C PHE A 17 34.22 40.42 -0.23
N VAL A 18 33.34 41.40 -0.42
CA VAL A 18 31.95 41.27 0.04
C VAL A 18 31.32 40.21 -0.81
N ILE A 19 31.29 39.00 -0.29
CA ILE A 19 30.30 38.00 -0.81
C ILE A 19 28.95 38.61 -0.42
N GLU A 20 28.28 39.28 -1.37
CA GLU A 20 26.86 39.58 -1.26
C GLU A 20 26.16 38.23 -1.01
N GLU A 21 25.87 37.90 0.25
CA GLU A 21 24.91 36.91 0.59
C GLU A 21 23.59 37.37 -0.04
N LYS A 22 23.30 36.89 -1.25
CA LYS A 22 21.96 37.06 -1.82
C LYS A 22 20.98 36.60 -0.75
N PRO A 23 20.00 37.44 -0.34
CA PRO A 23 19.01 37.01 0.64
C PRO A 23 18.42 35.66 0.18
N VAL A 24 18.57 34.64 1.02
CA VAL A 24 18.02 33.31 0.73
C VAL A 24 16.52 33.48 0.58
N GLU A 25 16.08 33.52 -0.67
CA GLU A 25 14.66 33.67 -1.00
C GLU A 25 13.91 32.50 -0.35
N LYS A 26 12.88 32.81 0.44
CA LYS A 26 12.13 31.76 1.15
C LYS A 26 11.54 30.79 0.13
N ALA A 27 11.72 29.50 0.38
CA ALA A 27 11.09 28.47 -0.45
C ALA A 27 9.58 28.70 -0.54
N PRO A 28 8.96 28.51 -1.71
CA PRO A 28 7.53 28.74 -1.90
C PRO A 28 6.72 27.81 -0.99
N THR A 29 5.64 28.30 -0.42
CA THR A 29 4.71 27.52 0.41
C THR A 29 4.13 26.34 -0.37
N PHE A 30 3.84 26.53 -1.66
CA PHE A 30 3.45 25.49 -2.60
C PHE A 30 4.43 25.50 -3.78
N GLY A 31 5.26 24.47 -3.90
CA GLY A 31 6.31 24.38 -4.91
C GLY A 31 6.25 23.09 -5.71
N LYS A 32 7.31 22.84 -6.48
CA LYS A 32 7.44 21.64 -7.33
C LYS A 32 7.45 20.35 -6.53
N ARG A 33 7.98 20.34 -5.30
CA ARG A 33 7.91 19.19 -4.40
C ARG A 33 6.47 18.72 -4.15
N HIS A 34 5.54 19.66 -3.98
CA HIS A 34 4.12 19.33 -3.82
C HIS A 34 3.50 18.77 -5.12
N SER A 35 3.89 19.30 -6.28
CA SER A 35 3.46 18.76 -7.57
C SER A 35 3.94 17.33 -7.78
N GLN A 36 5.19 17.00 -7.42
CA GLN A 36 5.70 15.63 -7.47
C GLN A 36 4.93 14.70 -6.53
N VAL A 37 4.61 15.15 -5.32
CA VAL A 37 3.79 14.41 -4.34
C VAL A 37 2.39 14.16 -4.89
N LEU A 38 1.75 15.13 -5.56
CA LEU A 38 0.43 14.93 -6.18
C LEU A 38 0.49 13.94 -7.36
N ILE A 39 1.58 13.93 -8.13
CA ILE A 39 1.80 12.92 -9.18
C ILE A 39 1.91 11.52 -8.55
N LEU A 40 2.64 11.38 -7.44
CA LEU A 40 2.74 10.11 -6.71
C LEU A 40 1.42 9.71 -6.03
N PHE A 41 0.64 10.67 -5.53
CA PHE A 41 -0.71 10.43 -5.02
C PHE A 41 -1.61 9.82 -6.10
N ALA A 42 -1.67 10.45 -7.27
CA ALA A 42 -2.47 9.96 -8.39
C ALA A 42 -1.99 8.57 -8.88
N LEU A 43 -0.68 8.31 -8.85
CA LEU A 43 -0.11 6.99 -9.13
C LEU A 43 -0.67 5.92 -8.20
N VAL A 44 -0.53 6.13 -6.89
CA VAL A 44 -0.95 5.16 -5.88
C VAL A 44 -2.47 4.94 -5.92
N PHE A 45 -3.23 6.02 -6.11
CA PHE A 45 -4.69 5.97 -6.31
C PHE A 45 -5.07 5.06 -7.49
N LEU A 46 -4.48 5.27 -8.67
CA LEU A 46 -4.75 4.47 -9.87
C LEU A 46 -4.27 3.03 -9.70
N ALA A 47 -3.08 2.80 -9.12
CA ALA A 47 -2.53 1.47 -8.91
C ALA A 47 -3.43 0.61 -8.01
N TYR A 48 -3.95 1.17 -6.92
CA TYR A 48 -4.90 0.46 -6.05
C TYR A 48 -6.27 0.28 -6.72
N GLY A 49 -6.76 1.28 -7.48
CA GLY A 49 -7.95 1.13 -8.29
C GLY A 49 -7.87 -0.07 -9.24
N ILE A 50 -6.78 -0.18 -10.03
CA ILE A 50 -6.54 -1.32 -10.92
C ILE A 50 -6.48 -2.64 -10.13
N ARG A 51 -5.84 -2.64 -8.96
CA ARG A 51 -5.66 -3.84 -8.15
C ARG A 51 -6.99 -4.43 -7.71
N VAL A 52 -7.93 -3.60 -7.23
CA VAL A 52 -9.20 -4.04 -6.68
C VAL A 52 -10.31 -4.19 -7.72
N THR A 53 -10.19 -3.57 -8.89
CA THR A 53 -11.21 -3.63 -9.93
C THR A 53 -11.63 -5.07 -10.25
N LEU A 54 -10.67 -6.00 -10.36
CA LEU A 54 -11.02 -7.38 -10.70
C LEU A 54 -11.84 -8.09 -9.61
N SER A 55 -11.66 -7.78 -8.33
CA SER A 55 -12.41 -8.43 -7.24
C SER A 55 -13.92 -8.17 -7.34
N VAL A 56 -14.32 -7.00 -7.84
CA VAL A 56 -15.72 -6.67 -8.14
C VAL A 56 -16.11 -7.11 -9.55
N ALA A 57 -15.23 -6.87 -10.53
CA ALA A 57 -15.52 -7.20 -11.93
C ALA A 57 -15.72 -8.69 -12.16
N ILE A 58 -15.00 -9.57 -11.45
CA ILE A 58 -15.13 -11.03 -11.59
C ILE A 58 -16.53 -11.51 -11.22
N VAL A 59 -17.19 -10.85 -10.28
CA VAL A 59 -18.59 -11.12 -9.94
C VAL A 59 -19.49 -10.81 -11.15
N ALA A 60 -19.28 -9.64 -11.79
CA ALA A 60 -20.03 -9.26 -12.99
C ALA A 60 -19.69 -10.14 -14.22
N MET A 61 -18.43 -10.56 -14.34
CA MET A 61 -17.97 -11.48 -15.41
C MET A 61 -18.58 -12.87 -15.31
N THR A 62 -18.90 -13.33 -14.10
CA THR A 62 -19.36 -14.70 -13.84
C THR A 62 -20.85 -14.78 -13.48
N THR A 63 -21.55 -13.64 -13.43
CA THR A 63 -22.99 -13.61 -13.12
C THR A 63 -23.76 -13.21 -14.38
N PRO A 64 -24.56 -14.09 -14.98
CA PRO A 64 -25.48 -13.72 -16.03
C PRO A 64 -26.40 -12.60 -15.56
N SER A 65 -26.73 -11.64 -16.43
CA SER A 65 -27.59 -10.48 -16.11
C SER A 65 -27.00 -9.47 -15.11
N ALA A 66 -25.71 -9.48 -14.80
CA ALA A 66 -25.08 -8.46 -13.98
C ALA A 66 -25.10 -7.06 -14.62
N SER A 67 -25.05 -7.00 -15.96
CA SER A 67 -25.20 -5.78 -16.76
C SER A 67 -26.63 -5.63 -17.27
N SER A 68 -27.10 -4.39 -17.44
CA SER A 68 -28.36 -4.11 -18.14
C SER A 68 -28.28 -4.36 -19.66
N ASN A 69 -27.09 -4.57 -20.20
CA ASN A 69 -26.87 -4.90 -21.61
C ASN A 69 -26.61 -6.41 -21.76
N PRO A 70 -27.53 -7.17 -22.41
CA PRO A 70 -27.38 -8.62 -22.58
C PRO A 70 -26.22 -9.04 -23.51
N ASN A 71 -25.65 -8.10 -24.28
CA ASN A 71 -24.53 -8.38 -25.18
C ASN A 71 -23.16 -8.36 -24.47
N ILE A 72 -23.11 -8.00 -23.20
CA ILE A 72 -21.85 -8.05 -22.43
C ILE A 72 -21.48 -9.53 -22.15
N PRO A 73 -20.27 -9.98 -22.52
CA PRO A 73 -19.88 -11.37 -22.33
C PRO A 73 -19.80 -11.72 -20.85
N THR A 74 -20.32 -12.91 -20.50
CA THR A 74 -20.22 -13.48 -19.16
C THR A 74 -19.67 -14.90 -19.23
N TYR A 75 -19.01 -15.34 -18.18
CA TYR A 75 -18.29 -16.60 -18.09
C TYR A 75 -18.71 -17.37 -16.81
N PRO A 76 -19.95 -17.85 -16.74
CA PRO A 76 -20.50 -18.49 -15.54
C PRO A 76 -19.77 -19.76 -15.12
N ASP A 77 -19.09 -20.43 -16.09
CA ASP A 77 -18.41 -21.70 -15.87
C ASP A 77 -17.04 -21.59 -15.21
N TRP A 78 -16.59 -20.38 -14.87
CA TRP A 78 -15.29 -20.21 -14.20
C TRP A 78 -15.35 -20.66 -12.75
N ASN A 79 -14.66 -21.75 -12.44
CA ASN A 79 -14.55 -22.33 -11.10
C ASN A 79 -13.23 -21.97 -10.40
N ASP A 80 -12.37 -21.20 -11.06
CA ASP A 80 -11.01 -20.86 -10.64
C ASP A 80 -10.85 -19.37 -10.24
N LYS A 81 -11.94 -18.72 -9.80
CA LYS A 81 -12.00 -17.27 -9.53
C LYS A 81 -10.95 -16.80 -8.53
N SER A 82 -10.77 -17.54 -7.43
CA SER A 82 -9.79 -17.16 -6.42
C SER A 82 -8.35 -17.34 -6.92
N ILE A 83 -8.11 -18.31 -7.82
CA ILE A 83 -6.83 -18.45 -8.51
C ILE A 83 -6.58 -17.23 -9.41
N VAL A 84 -7.58 -16.82 -10.18
CA VAL A 84 -7.54 -15.62 -11.04
C VAL A 84 -7.23 -14.37 -10.21
N LEU A 85 -7.85 -14.22 -9.04
CA LEU A 85 -7.61 -13.11 -8.12
C LEU A 85 -6.19 -13.13 -7.54
N SER A 86 -5.63 -14.31 -7.26
CA SER A 86 -4.26 -14.47 -6.75
C SER A 86 -3.19 -14.17 -7.79
N ALA A 87 -3.49 -14.29 -9.08
CA ALA A 87 -2.52 -14.21 -10.18
C ALA A 87 -1.75 -12.87 -10.22
N PHE A 88 -2.35 -11.79 -9.75
CA PHE A 88 -1.68 -10.50 -9.59
C PHE A 88 -0.43 -10.62 -8.71
N PHE A 89 -0.51 -11.33 -7.60
CA PHE A 89 0.56 -11.45 -6.63
C PHE A 89 1.71 -12.34 -7.13
N TRP A 90 1.46 -13.24 -8.09
CA TRP A 90 2.52 -14.07 -8.69
C TRP A 90 3.61 -13.20 -9.34
N GLY A 91 3.19 -12.15 -10.05
CA GLY A 91 4.12 -11.18 -10.61
C GLY A 91 4.64 -10.18 -9.58
N TYR A 92 3.77 -9.73 -8.65
CA TYR A 92 4.04 -8.63 -7.74
C TYR A 92 5.22 -8.88 -6.80
N ILE A 93 5.41 -10.10 -6.34
CA ILE A 93 6.47 -10.47 -5.39
C ILE A 93 7.86 -10.43 -6.03
N ILE A 94 7.97 -10.81 -7.31
CA ILE A 94 9.25 -11.01 -8.00
C ILE A 94 10.14 -9.76 -7.96
N PRO A 95 9.71 -8.57 -8.37
CA PRO A 95 10.59 -7.41 -8.46
C PRO A 95 10.84 -6.73 -7.11
N GLN A 96 10.04 -6.95 -6.08
CA GLN A 96 10.10 -6.19 -4.82
C GLN A 96 11.48 -6.20 -4.17
N ILE A 97 12.18 -7.31 -4.22
CA ILE A 97 13.52 -7.46 -3.62
C ILE A 97 14.54 -6.55 -4.32
N PHE A 98 14.43 -6.41 -5.64
CA PHE A 98 15.41 -5.69 -6.47
C PHE A 98 14.97 -4.27 -6.81
N ALA A 99 13.68 -4.00 -6.80
CA ALA A 99 13.10 -2.75 -7.28
C ALA A 99 13.63 -1.52 -6.52
N GLY A 100 13.80 -1.62 -5.20
CA GLY A 100 14.34 -0.54 -4.39
C GLY A 100 15.80 -0.21 -4.72
N TRP A 101 16.62 -1.22 -4.92
CA TRP A 101 18.01 -1.06 -5.33
C TRP A 101 18.10 -0.44 -6.73
N ILE A 102 17.35 -0.97 -7.68
CA ILE A 102 17.32 -0.50 -9.06
C ILE A 102 16.83 0.97 -9.13
N ALA A 103 15.73 1.30 -8.44
CA ALA A 103 15.21 2.66 -8.37
C ALA A 103 16.19 3.64 -7.71
N GLY A 104 16.96 3.17 -6.73
CA GLY A 104 18.02 3.94 -6.08
C GLY A 104 19.17 4.29 -7.04
N GLN A 105 19.58 3.37 -7.91
CA GLN A 105 20.68 3.54 -8.87
C GLN A 105 20.28 4.39 -10.08
N TYR A 106 19.17 4.05 -10.73
CA TYR A 106 18.78 4.63 -12.03
C TYR A 106 17.72 5.74 -11.91
N GLY A 107 17.20 5.98 -10.69
CA GLY A 107 16.12 6.92 -10.45
C GLY A 107 14.73 6.30 -10.62
N PRO A 108 13.72 6.80 -9.86
CA PRO A 108 12.39 6.20 -9.80
C PRO A 108 11.50 6.51 -11.00
N LYS A 109 11.69 7.65 -11.68
CA LYS A 109 10.78 8.20 -12.68
C LYS A 109 10.39 7.18 -13.76
N TRP A 110 11.39 6.63 -14.46
CA TRP A 110 11.12 5.78 -15.63
C TRP A 110 10.59 4.40 -15.25
N PHE A 111 10.88 3.92 -14.04
CA PHE A 111 10.25 2.70 -13.52
C PHE A 111 8.76 2.90 -13.24
N LEU A 112 8.38 4.06 -12.67
CA LEU A 112 6.98 4.41 -12.42
C LEU A 112 6.21 4.60 -13.74
N VAL A 113 6.79 5.35 -14.69
CA VAL A 113 6.19 5.58 -16.02
C VAL A 113 6.02 4.27 -16.77
N GLY A 114 7.07 3.44 -16.86
CA GLY A 114 7.02 2.14 -17.52
C GLY A 114 6.02 1.18 -16.89
N SER A 115 6.02 1.08 -15.56
CA SER A 115 5.07 0.25 -14.82
C SER A 115 3.62 0.62 -15.13
N MET A 116 3.28 1.90 -15.08
CA MET A 116 1.91 2.33 -15.35
C MET A 116 1.51 2.23 -16.82
N THR A 117 2.46 2.42 -17.74
CA THR A 117 2.21 2.21 -19.17
C THR A 117 1.84 0.76 -19.44
N VAL A 118 2.63 -0.20 -18.94
CA VAL A 118 2.36 -1.63 -19.13
C VAL A 118 1.09 -2.05 -18.39
N CYS A 119 0.87 -1.59 -17.15
CA CYS A 119 -0.38 -1.85 -16.42
C CYS A 119 -1.60 -1.35 -17.19
N GLY A 120 -1.53 -0.13 -17.74
CA GLY A 120 -2.60 0.44 -18.53
C GLY A 120 -2.87 -0.35 -19.82
N GLY A 121 -1.81 -0.76 -20.52
CA GLY A 121 -1.91 -1.63 -21.69
C GLY A 121 -2.57 -2.97 -21.38
N MET A 122 -2.14 -3.61 -20.28
CA MET A 122 -2.74 -4.89 -19.83
C MET A 122 -4.20 -4.72 -19.38
N CYS A 123 -4.59 -3.57 -18.82
CA CYS A 123 -6.00 -3.29 -18.55
C CYS A 123 -6.82 -3.24 -19.84
N ILE A 124 -6.35 -2.50 -20.86
CA ILE A 124 -7.05 -2.37 -22.15
C ILE A 124 -7.19 -3.72 -22.86
N VAL A 125 -6.17 -4.57 -22.80
CA VAL A 125 -6.14 -5.87 -23.47
C VAL A 125 -6.90 -6.94 -22.68
N LEU A 126 -7.11 -6.77 -21.37
CA LEU A 126 -7.71 -7.80 -20.50
C LEU A 126 -9.07 -8.33 -20.98
N PRO A 127 -10.04 -7.50 -21.45
CA PRO A 127 -11.29 -8.02 -21.97
C PRO A 127 -11.11 -8.93 -23.20
N ALA A 128 -10.17 -8.58 -24.09
CA ALA A 128 -9.84 -9.41 -25.25
C ALA A 128 -9.16 -10.73 -24.83
N MET A 129 -8.27 -10.67 -23.84
CA MET A 129 -7.62 -11.87 -23.28
C MET A 129 -8.64 -12.79 -22.60
N ALA A 130 -9.63 -12.25 -21.90
CA ALA A 130 -10.74 -13.02 -21.34
C ALA A 130 -11.56 -13.72 -22.41
N ALA A 131 -11.83 -13.06 -23.54
CA ALA A 131 -12.60 -13.63 -24.65
C ALA A 131 -11.81 -14.71 -25.41
N LEU A 132 -10.50 -14.54 -25.60
CA LEU A 132 -9.67 -15.45 -26.39
C LEU A 132 -9.15 -16.66 -25.60
N LEU A 133 -8.76 -16.47 -24.35
CA LEU A 133 -8.05 -17.45 -23.53
C LEU A 133 -8.78 -17.77 -22.21
N GLY A 134 -9.99 -17.23 -22.01
CA GLY A 134 -10.77 -17.44 -20.79
C GLY A 134 -10.06 -16.93 -19.52
N SER A 135 -10.21 -17.65 -18.41
CA SER A 135 -9.60 -17.31 -17.12
C SER A 135 -8.06 -17.24 -17.18
N LEU A 136 -7.42 -18.10 -17.98
CA LEU A 136 -5.97 -18.09 -18.17
C LEU A 136 -5.48 -16.77 -18.76
N GLY A 137 -6.20 -16.19 -19.73
CA GLY A 137 -5.89 -14.89 -20.31
C GLY A 137 -5.91 -13.76 -19.26
N VAL A 138 -6.91 -13.80 -18.37
CA VAL A 138 -7.00 -12.86 -17.25
C VAL A 138 -5.85 -13.07 -16.28
N MET A 139 -5.51 -14.32 -15.91
CA MET A 139 -4.38 -14.63 -15.03
C MET A 139 -3.06 -14.08 -15.57
N VAL A 140 -2.77 -14.30 -16.86
CA VAL A 140 -1.56 -13.78 -17.51
C VAL A 140 -1.53 -12.24 -17.46
N SER A 141 -2.63 -11.59 -17.84
CA SER A 141 -2.74 -10.13 -17.78
C SER A 141 -2.49 -9.59 -16.34
N ARG A 142 -3.07 -10.26 -15.34
CA ARG A 142 -2.91 -9.91 -13.92
C ARG A 142 -1.49 -10.15 -13.41
N ALA A 143 -0.85 -11.22 -13.79
CA ALA A 143 0.54 -11.50 -13.42
C ALA A 143 1.50 -10.44 -13.98
N ILE A 144 1.30 -10.01 -15.23
CA ILE A 144 2.08 -8.91 -15.83
C ILE A 144 1.81 -7.58 -15.12
N GLN A 145 0.55 -7.26 -14.81
CA GLN A 145 0.21 -6.08 -14.00
C GLN A 145 0.88 -6.12 -12.63
N GLY A 146 0.87 -7.28 -11.97
CA GLY A 146 1.56 -7.50 -10.70
C GLY A 146 3.06 -7.25 -10.80
N LEU A 147 3.73 -7.85 -11.79
CA LEU A 147 5.15 -7.65 -12.05
C LEU A 147 5.52 -6.16 -12.17
N CYS A 148 4.74 -5.41 -12.91
CA CYS A 148 4.96 -3.97 -13.07
C CYS A 148 4.66 -3.20 -11.78
N GLN A 149 3.55 -3.50 -11.10
CA GLN A 149 3.19 -2.81 -9.86
C GLN A 149 4.15 -3.11 -8.69
N GLY A 150 4.88 -4.22 -8.72
CA GLY A 150 5.91 -4.53 -7.74
C GLY A 150 7.05 -3.51 -7.67
N PHE A 151 7.29 -2.75 -8.75
CA PHE A 151 8.25 -1.64 -8.77
C PHE A 151 7.70 -0.35 -8.15
N ILE A 152 6.37 -0.19 -8.01
CA ILE A 152 5.76 1.10 -7.67
C ILE A 152 6.18 1.55 -6.26
N PHE A 153 5.91 0.76 -5.23
CA PHE A 153 6.18 1.18 -3.85
C PHE A 153 7.66 1.49 -3.58
N PRO A 154 8.62 0.62 -3.94
CA PRO A 154 10.03 0.94 -3.78
C PRO A 154 10.45 2.22 -4.51
N SER A 155 9.92 2.44 -5.71
CA SER A 155 10.20 3.65 -6.49
C SER A 155 9.54 4.90 -5.90
N VAL A 156 8.32 4.78 -5.34
CA VAL A 156 7.65 5.87 -4.60
C VAL A 156 8.46 6.27 -3.36
N HIS A 157 8.96 5.30 -2.58
CA HIS A 157 9.84 5.58 -1.45
C HIS A 157 11.11 6.31 -1.89
N CYS A 158 11.74 5.85 -2.97
CA CYS A 158 12.92 6.51 -3.54
C CYS A 158 12.61 7.94 -4.00
N ALA A 159 11.46 8.18 -4.62
CA ALA A 159 11.05 9.52 -5.03
C ALA A 159 10.80 10.43 -3.82
N LEU A 160 10.05 9.95 -2.82
CA LEU A 160 9.79 10.72 -1.59
C LEU A 160 11.06 11.09 -0.84
N SER A 161 12.04 10.19 -0.75
CA SER A 161 13.32 10.45 -0.08
C SER A 161 14.14 11.54 -0.76
N ARG A 162 13.97 11.75 -2.06
CA ARG A 162 14.71 12.75 -2.86
C ARG A 162 14.00 14.10 -2.96
N TRP A 163 12.66 14.11 -2.84
CA TRP A 163 11.85 15.31 -3.09
C TRP A 163 11.32 15.95 -1.82
N VAL A 164 11.19 15.20 -0.71
CA VAL A 164 10.48 15.67 0.46
C VAL A 164 11.43 15.96 1.61
N PRO A 165 11.54 17.25 2.05
CA PRO A 165 12.29 17.64 3.23
C PRO A 165 11.84 16.86 4.48
N PRO A 166 12.77 16.57 5.43
CA PRO A 166 12.44 15.85 6.67
C PRO A 166 11.30 16.50 7.46
N GLU A 167 11.22 17.84 7.46
CA GLU A 167 10.19 18.62 8.18
C GLU A 167 8.77 18.40 7.63
N GLU A 168 8.63 18.18 6.32
CA GLU A 168 7.35 17.95 5.64
C GLU A 168 7.09 16.47 5.36
N ARG A 169 8.05 15.58 5.63
CA ARG A 169 8.03 14.17 5.21
C ARG A 169 6.82 13.41 5.75
N SER A 170 6.48 13.58 7.01
CA SER A 170 5.34 12.90 7.61
C SER A 170 4.03 13.25 6.88
N ARG A 171 3.78 14.52 6.62
CA ARG A 171 2.54 14.98 5.97
C ARG A 171 2.45 14.54 4.52
N LEU A 172 3.52 14.76 3.76
CA LEU A 172 3.52 14.50 2.31
C LEU A 172 3.58 13.00 1.99
N ALA A 173 4.33 12.21 2.76
CA ALA A 173 4.34 10.76 2.61
C ALA A 173 2.98 10.15 2.99
N THR A 174 2.38 10.58 4.10
CA THR A 174 1.04 10.14 4.50
C THR A 174 0.00 10.45 3.42
N LEU A 175 0.07 11.64 2.79
CA LEU A 175 -0.82 11.97 1.68
C LEU A 175 -0.71 10.96 0.54
N VAL A 176 0.51 10.60 0.14
CA VAL A 176 0.73 9.62 -0.94
C VAL A 176 0.19 8.24 -0.57
N TYR A 177 0.43 7.77 0.65
CA TYR A 177 -0.03 6.44 1.07
C TYR A 177 -1.54 6.39 1.31
N ALA A 178 -2.15 7.48 1.76
CA ALA A 178 -3.61 7.59 1.92
C ALA A 178 -4.36 7.48 0.58
N ALA A 179 -3.68 7.67 -0.55
CA ALA A 179 -4.24 7.45 -1.87
C ALA A 179 -4.61 5.97 -2.12
N GLY A 180 -3.95 5.01 -1.46
CA GLY A 180 -4.22 3.58 -1.63
C GLY A 180 -5.63 3.18 -1.22
N PRO A 181 -6.03 3.33 0.06
CA PRO A 181 -7.41 3.08 0.49
C PRO A 181 -8.44 3.87 -0.29
N LEU A 182 -8.16 5.14 -0.61
CA LEU A 182 -9.07 5.96 -1.41
C LEU A 182 -9.23 5.42 -2.84
N GLY A 183 -8.13 4.97 -3.46
CA GLY A 183 -8.14 4.29 -4.77
C GLY A 183 -8.90 2.96 -4.72
N THR A 184 -8.81 2.22 -3.61
CA THR A 184 -9.59 1.00 -3.38
C THR A 184 -11.09 1.30 -3.36
N VAL A 185 -11.51 2.29 -2.58
CA VAL A 185 -12.93 2.70 -2.51
C VAL A 185 -13.45 3.14 -3.88
N ALA A 186 -12.72 4.03 -4.54
CA ALA A 186 -13.10 4.50 -5.88
C ALA A 186 -13.12 3.36 -6.90
N GLY A 187 -12.13 2.45 -6.83
CA GLY A 187 -12.04 1.27 -7.69
C GLY A 187 -13.25 0.36 -7.56
N MET A 188 -13.65 0.02 -6.34
CA MET A 188 -14.82 -0.82 -6.11
C MET A 188 -16.11 -0.15 -6.56
N LEU A 189 -16.34 1.11 -6.17
CA LEU A 189 -17.56 1.85 -6.53
C LEU A 189 -17.72 2.03 -8.04
N LEU A 190 -16.68 2.52 -8.72
CA LEU A 190 -16.71 2.72 -10.17
C LEU A 190 -16.91 1.39 -10.90
N THR A 191 -16.25 0.33 -10.44
CA THR A 191 -16.41 -1.00 -11.05
C THR A 191 -17.84 -1.48 -10.93
N GLY A 192 -18.47 -1.37 -9.76
CA GLY A 192 -19.84 -1.83 -9.57
C GLY A 192 -20.85 -1.03 -10.39
N VAL A 193 -20.76 0.30 -10.37
CA VAL A 193 -21.68 1.18 -11.12
C VAL A 193 -21.56 0.95 -12.63
N ILE A 194 -20.34 0.91 -13.15
CA ILE A 194 -20.11 0.74 -14.60
C ILE A 194 -20.49 -0.67 -15.04
N SER A 195 -20.11 -1.69 -14.27
CA SER A 195 -20.42 -3.09 -14.61
C SER A 195 -21.90 -3.38 -14.65
N ALA A 196 -22.70 -2.73 -13.79
CA ALA A 196 -24.16 -2.87 -13.77
C ALA A 196 -24.86 -2.04 -14.86
N SER A 197 -24.18 -1.08 -15.49
CA SER A 197 -24.72 -0.22 -16.54
C SER A 197 -24.71 -0.93 -17.92
N ASN A 198 -25.25 -0.24 -18.93
CA ASN A 198 -25.18 -0.68 -20.32
C ASN A 198 -23.76 -0.81 -20.88
N LEU A 199 -22.77 -0.18 -20.22
CA LEU A 199 -21.35 -0.22 -20.62
C LEU A 199 -20.68 -1.55 -20.23
N GLY A 200 -21.15 -2.18 -19.15
CA GLY A 200 -20.65 -3.47 -18.67
C GLY A 200 -19.22 -3.44 -18.11
N TRP A 201 -18.80 -4.57 -17.57
CA TRP A 201 -17.50 -4.76 -16.90
C TRP A 201 -16.27 -4.43 -17.78
N PRO A 202 -16.24 -4.64 -19.13
CA PRO A 202 -15.05 -4.35 -19.92
C PRO A 202 -14.67 -2.86 -19.88
N THR A 203 -15.66 -1.98 -19.82
CA THR A 203 -15.44 -0.51 -19.83
C THR A 203 -14.64 -0.04 -18.63
N VAL A 204 -14.74 -0.72 -17.49
CA VAL A 204 -13.93 -0.37 -16.29
C VAL A 204 -12.45 -0.56 -16.56
N PHE A 205 -12.08 -1.65 -17.23
CA PHE A 205 -10.69 -1.93 -17.58
C PHE A 205 -10.18 -0.92 -18.63
N TYR A 206 -11.00 -0.52 -19.58
CA TYR A 206 -10.65 0.55 -20.54
C TYR A 206 -10.45 1.89 -19.83
N LEU A 207 -11.31 2.24 -18.86
CA LEU A 207 -11.19 3.48 -18.10
C LEU A 207 -9.89 3.53 -17.30
N TYR A 208 -9.60 2.49 -16.51
CA TYR A 208 -8.36 2.42 -15.73
C TYR A 208 -7.13 2.32 -16.63
N GLY A 209 -7.23 1.61 -17.75
CA GLY A 209 -6.16 1.51 -18.74
C GLY A 209 -5.82 2.87 -19.35
N ALA A 210 -6.84 3.60 -19.84
CA ALA A 210 -6.66 4.94 -20.39
C ALA A 210 -6.14 5.93 -19.34
N GLY A 211 -6.69 5.90 -18.12
CA GLY A 211 -6.24 6.74 -17.02
C GLY A 211 -4.76 6.49 -16.64
N SER A 212 -4.33 5.24 -16.66
CA SER A 212 -2.95 4.85 -16.36
C SER A 212 -1.97 5.32 -17.44
N ILE A 213 -2.33 5.19 -18.71
CA ILE A 213 -1.51 5.68 -19.83
C ILE A 213 -1.45 7.20 -19.82
N ALA A 214 -2.58 7.88 -19.56
CA ALA A 214 -2.63 9.34 -19.43
C ALA A 214 -1.75 9.81 -18.27
N TRP A 215 -1.82 9.15 -17.11
CA TRP A 215 -0.92 9.44 -15.98
C TRP A 215 0.55 9.22 -16.36
N ALA A 216 0.88 8.13 -17.05
CA ALA A 216 2.24 7.83 -17.46
C ALA A 216 2.80 8.90 -18.42
N ALA A 217 2.00 9.33 -19.39
CA ALA A 217 2.36 10.42 -20.31
C ALA A 217 2.57 11.74 -19.55
N PHE A 218 1.65 12.08 -18.64
CA PHE A 218 1.77 13.27 -17.80
C PHE A 218 3.02 13.22 -16.93
N SER A 219 3.26 12.10 -16.25
CA SER A 219 4.44 11.91 -15.39
C SER A 219 5.74 11.94 -16.19
N ALA A 220 5.79 11.38 -17.40
CA ALA A 220 6.95 11.46 -18.28
C ALA A 220 7.37 12.91 -18.60
N LEU A 221 6.39 13.79 -18.75
CA LEU A 221 6.61 15.21 -19.08
C LEU A 221 6.94 16.07 -17.84
N PHE A 222 6.23 15.85 -16.73
CA PHE A 222 6.23 16.76 -15.57
C PHE A 222 6.93 16.24 -14.33
N SER A 223 7.32 14.96 -14.25
CA SER A 223 8.08 14.44 -13.11
C SER A 223 9.60 14.48 -13.39
N ALA A 224 10.38 14.46 -12.31
CA ALA A 224 11.83 14.38 -12.36
C ALA A 224 12.38 13.43 -11.27
N ASN A 225 13.57 12.88 -11.49
CA ASN A 225 14.21 11.97 -10.54
C ASN A 225 14.69 12.66 -9.26
N SER A 226 15.06 13.95 -9.36
CA SER A 226 15.57 14.76 -8.26
C SER A 226 15.27 16.24 -8.49
N PRO A 227 15.33 17.09 -7.47
CA PRO A 227 15.21 18.54 -7.63
C PRO A 227 16.21 19.10 -8.63
N SER A 228 17.47 18.65 -8.58
CA SER A 228 18.52 19.10 -9.49
C SER A 228 18.26 18.79 -10.97
N SER A 229 17.49 17.73 -11.27
CA SER A 229 17.14 17.32 -12.64
C SER A 229 15.82 17.93 -13.16
N HIS A 230 15.12 18.71 -12.33
CA HIS A 230 13.81 19.27 -12.72
C HIS A 230 13.98 20.60 -13.48
N PRO A 231 13.46 20.74 -14.71
CA PRO A 231 13.77 21.88 -15.57
C PRO A 231 13.17 23.22 -15.11
N SER A 232 12.15 23.22 -14.26
CA SER A 232 11.41 24.44 -13.87
C SER A 232 11.24 24.61 -12.36
N ILE A 233 12.12 24.03 -11.56
CA ILE A 233 12.17 24.28 -10.11
C ILE A 233 12.85 25.63 -9.86
N SER A 234 12.38 26.39 -8.84
CA SER A 234 13.07 27.61 -8.43
C SER A 234 14.37 27.28 -7.68
N GLU A 235 15.40 28.12 -7.84
CA GLU A 235 16.67 27.95 -7.11
C GLU A 235 16.47 27.91 -5.60
N ALA A 236 15.56 28.76 -5.07
CA ALA A 236 15.24 28.79 -3.67
C ALA A 236 14.62 27.47 -3.17
N GLU A 237 13.68 26.88 -3.92
CA GLU A 237 13.08 25.61 -3.54
C GLU A 237 14.08 24.46 -3.66
N ARG A 238 14.87 24.44 -4.73
CA ARG A 238 15.94 23.45 -4.91
C ARG A 238 16.93 23.50 -3.75
N TYR A 239 17.42 24.67 -3.40
CA TYR A 239 18.35 24.87 -2.30
C TYR A 239 17.73 24.43 -0.97
N PHE A 240 16.46 24.78 -0.72
CA PHE A 240 15.73 24.36 0.47
C PHE A 240 15.68 22.84 0.60
N ILE A 241 15.32 22.13 -0.48
CA ILE A 241 15.22 20.67 -0.47
C ILE A 241 16.59 20.04 -0.27
N GLU A 242 17.58 20.43 -1.08
CA GLU A 242 18.94 19.86 -1.05
C GLU A 242 19.64 20.13 0.29
N ASN A 243 19.47 21.31 0.86
CA ASN A 243 20.05 21.66 2.16
C ASN A 243 19.33 20.93 3.31
N SER A 244 18.00 20.80 3.28
CA SER A 244 17.21 20.08 4.30
C SER A 244 17.48 18.57 4.30
N LEU A 245 17.78 18.01 3.15
CA LEU A 245 18.13 16.59 3.03
C LEU A 245 19.57 16.33 3.47
N GLY A 246 20.37 17.38 3.66
CA GLY A 246 21.80 17.32 3.84
C GLY A 246 22.48 16.77 2.57
N HIS A 247 23.69 17.14 2.30
CA HIS A 247 24.51 16.50 1.27
C HIS A 247 24.85 15.06 1.70
N THR A 248 23.84 14.22 1.79
CA THR A 248 23.92 12.82 2.25
C THR A 248 24.54 11.93 1.18
N GLU A 249 24.89 12.47 0.01
CA GLU A 249 25.60 11.72 -1.02
C GLU A 249 27.03 11.33 -0.62
N ASP A 250 27.66 12.06 0.30
CA ASP A 250 29.07 11.86 0.69
C ASP A 250 29.30 11.07 1.98
N LYS A 251 28.25 10.72 2.74
CA LYS A 251 28.44 9.80 3.87
C LYS A 251 28.31 8.37 3.41
N PRO A 252 29.35 7.52 3.58
CA PRO A 252 29.26 6.11 3.28
C PRO A 252 28.08 5.53 4.06
N LYS A 253 27.09 4.97 3.35
CA LYS A 253 25.96 4.31 4.00
C LYS A 253 26.52 3.17 4.86
N PRO A 254 26.12 3.06 6.13
CA PRO A 254 26.58 1.98 6.99
C PRO A 254 26.24 0.64 6.32
N LYS A 255 27.19 -0.30 6.37
CA LYS A 255 26.96 -1.65 5.87
C LYS A 255 25.77 -2.26 6.60
N THR A 256 24.89 -2.92 5.86
CA THR A 256 23.71 -3.56 6.44
C THR A 256 24.12 -4.82 7.22
N PRO A 257 23.88 -4.91 8.53
CA PRO A 257 24.31 -6.03 9.37
C PRO A 257 23.35 -7.22 9.19
N TRP A 258 23.44 -7.94 8.08
CA TRP A 258 22.50 -8.99 7.68
C TRP A 258 22.35 -10.08 8.75
N THR A 259 23.44 -10.55 9.33
CA THR A 259 23.42 -11.60 10.35
C THR A 259 22.64 -11.15 11.59
N ALA A 260 22.89 -9.94 12.07
CA ALA A 260 22.19 -9.38 13.22
C ALA A 260 20.70 -9.11 12.93
N ILE A 261 20.36 -8.69 11.72
CA ILE A 261 18.98 -8.51 11.27
C ILE A 261 18.22 -9.84 11.32
N TRP A 262 18.76 -10.91 10.72
CA TRP A 262 18.09 -12.22 10.66
C TRP A 262 18.03 -12.94 12.01
N THR A 263 18.88 -12.60 12.96
CA THR A 263 18.84 -13.14 14.34
C THR A 263 18.02 -12.28 15.31
N SER A 264 17.48 -11.14 14.85
CA SER A 264 16.70 -10.21 15.68
C SER A 264 15.31 -10.73 15.97
N VAL A 265 15.02 -11.04 17.23
CA VAL A 265 13.69 -11.50 17.70
C VAL A 265 12.59 -10.47 17.40
N PRO A 266 12.77 -9.14 17.65
CA PRO A 266 11.76 -8.14 17.29
C PRO A 266 11.45 -8.09 15.80
N LEU A 267 12.43 -8.32 14.92
CA LEU A 267 12.17 -8.39 13.48
C LEU A 267 11.26 -9.56 13.11
N TRP A 268 11.52 -10.75 13.69
CA TRP A 268 10.68 -11.91 13.46
C TRP A 268 9.25 -11.69 13.98
N ALA A 269 9.10 -11.00 15.12
CA ALA A 269 7.78 -10.65 15.63
C ALA A 269 7.02 -9.74 14.66
N ILE A 270 7.68 -8.73 14.08
CA ILE A 270 7.11 -7.88 13.04
C ILE A 270 6.78 -8.70 11.79
N LEU A 271 7.68 -9.53 11.31
CA LEU A 271 7.51 -10.34 10.11
C LEU A 271 6.29 -11.28 10.22
N ILE A 272 6.20 -12.03 11.32
CA ILE A 272 5.09 -12.98 11.56
C ILE A 272 3.76 -12.21 11.62
N THR A 273 3.75 -11.06 12.30
CA THR A 273 2.56 -10.21 12.41
C THR A 273 2.17 -9.63 11.05
N HIS A 274 3.12 -9.20 10.26
CA HIS A 274 2.89 -8.70 8.90
C HIS A 274 2.32 -9.79 7.97
N CYS A 275 2.83 -11.04 8.10
CA CYS A 275 2.27 -12.18 7.38
C CYS A 275 0.80 -12.44 7.75
N GLY A 276 0.49 -12.46 9.06
CA GLY A 276 -0.88 -12.66 9.52
C GLY A 276 -1.82 -11.52 9.12
N GLN A 277 -1.36 -10.29 9.20
CA GLN A 277 -2.13 -9.13 8.74
C GLN A 277 -2.41 -9.21 7.23
N ASN A 278 -1.40 -9.53 6.41
CA ASN A 278 -1.57 -9.66 4.97
C ASN A 278 -2.47 -10.83 4.59
N TRP A 279 -2.42 -11.96 5.33
CA TRP A 279 -3.38 -13.05 5.13
C TRP A 279 -4.83 -12.53 5.15
N GLY A 280 -5.23 -11.91 6.25
CA GLY A 280 -6.63 -11.46 6.39
C GLY A 280 -6.96 -10.27 5.50
N PHE A 281 -6.05 -9.31 5.35
CA PHE A 281 -6.27 -8.14 4.51
C PHE A 281 -6.52 -8.53 3.04
N TRP A 282 -5.68 -9.40 2.47
CA TRP A 282 -5.85 -9.83 1.08
C TRP A 282 -7.03 -10.77 0.90
N THR A 283 -7.28 -11.68 1.86
CA THR A 283 -8.49 -12.52 1.85
C THR A 283 -9.75 -11.64 1.78
N LEU A 284 -9.87 -10.68 2.67
CA LEU A 284 -11.05 -9.82 2.71
C LEU A 284 -11.14 -8.93 1.45
N MET A 285 -10.03 -8.34 1.02
CA MET A 285 -10.00 -7.46 -0.16
C MET A 285 -10.40 -8.17 -1.45
N THR A 286 -10.00 -9.41 -1.62
CA THR A 286 -10.30 -10.16 -2.85
C THR A 286 -11.66 -10.86 -2.80
N GLU A 287 -12.06 -11.35 -1.63
CA GLU A 287 -13.18 -12.29 -1.52
C GLU A 287 -14.47 -11.67 -0.95
N ILE A 288 -14.41 -10.50 -0.27
CA ILE A 288 -15.65 -9.83 0.23
C ILE A 288 -16.69 -9.65 -0.89
N PRO A 289 -16.35 -9.17 -2.12
CA PRO A 289 -17.36 -9.00 -3.16
C PRO A 289 -18.03 -10.32 -3.55
N THR A 290 -17.29 -11.43 -3.59
CA THR A 290 -17.84 -12.76 -3.89
C THR A 290 -18.80 -13.22 -2.79
N TYR A 291 -18.37 -13.11 -1.51
CA TYR A 291 -19.20 -13.44 -0.36
C TYR A 291 -20.51 -12.61 -0.32
N MET A 292 -20.41 -11.29 -0.52
CA MET A 292 -21.57 -10.39 -0.54
C MET A 292 -22.54 -10.70 -1.67
N SER A 293 -22.04 -11.12 -2.85
CA SER A 293 -22.88 -11.50 -3.97
C SER A 293 -23.51 -12.87 -3.80
N LYS A 294 -22.75 -13.89 -3.38
CA LYS A 294 -23.15 -15.29 -3.44
C LYS A 294 -23.84 -15.78 -2.17
N VAL A 295 -23.46 -15.27 -1.00
CA VAL A 295 -24.04 -15.66 0.29
C VAL A 295 -25.09 -14.67 0.72
N MET A 296 -24.81 -13.36 0.62
CA MET A 296 -25.71 -12.30 1.04
C MET A 296 -26.70 -11.84 -0.04
N ASN A 297 -26.57 -12.35 -1.27
CA ASN A 297 -27.43 -12.08 -2.41
C ASN A 297 -27.59 -10.61 -2.80
N PHE A 298 -26.56 -9.78 -2.58
CA PHE A 298 -26.58 -8.39 -3.05
C PHE A 298 -26.38 -8.30 -4.56
N ASP A 299 -27.11 -7.38 -5.21
CA ASP A 299 -26.87 -7.02 -6.59
C ASP A 299 -25.50 -6.32 -6.75
N ILE A 300 -25.00 -6.22 -8.00
CA ILE A 300 -23.64 -5.73 -8.26
C ILE A 300 -23.40 -4.28 -7.78
N LYS A 301 -24.43 -3.42 -7.80
CA LYS A 301 -24.29 -2.02 -7.33
C LYS A 301 -24.23 -1.97 -5.81
N ALA A 302 -25.15 -2.64 -5.13
CA ALA A 302 -25.14 -2.73 -3.68
C ALA A 302 -23.89 -3.45 -3.18
N ASN A 303 -23.50 -4.55 -3.82
CA ASN A 303 -22.27 -5.28 -3.53
C ASN A 303 -21.03 -4.37 -3.59
N SER A 304 -20.85 -3.60 -4.67
CA SER A 304 -19.69 -2.73 -4.80
C SER A 304 -19.64 -1.63 -3.75
N ALA A 305 -20.77 -1.02 -3.41
CA ALA A 305 -20.87 0.01 -2.38
C ALA A 305 -20.58 -0.55 -0.99
N LEU A 306 -21.20 -1.69 -0.65
CA LEU A 306 -21.05 -2.33 0.65
C LEU A 306 -19.67 -2.98 0.82
N SER A 307 -19.04 -3.44 -0.25
CA SER A 307 -17.65 -3.94 -0.23
C SER A 307 -16.62 -2.81 -0.11
N ALA A 308 -16.93 -1.61 -0.60
CA ALA A 308 -16.08 -0.43 -0.48
C ALA A 308 -16.17 0.24 0.91
N LEU A 309 -17.32 0.14 1.56
CA LEU A 309 -17.59 0.79 2.85
C LEU A 309 -16.59 0.42 3.96
N PRO A 310 -16.19 -0.84 4.16
CA PRO A 310 -15.17 -1.20 5.13
C PRO A 310 -13.83 -0.48 4.91
N TYR A 311 -13.40 -0.30 3.67
CA TYR A 311 -12.16 0.38 3.33
C TYR A 311 -12.24 1.90 3.49
N LEU A 312 -13.42 2.49 3.27
CA LEU A 312 -13.66 3.89 3.60
C LEU A 312 -13.55 4.12 5.11
N VAL A 313 -14.14 3.23 5.91
CA VAL A 313 -14.05 3.30 7.37
C VAL A 313 -12.61 3.06 7.83
N LEU A 314 -11.88 2.12 7.25
CA LEU A 314 -10.46 1.91 7.49
C LEU A 314 -9.66 3.20 7.25
N TRP A 315 -9.90 3.87 6.12
CA TRP A 315 -9.25 5.12 5.79
C TRP A 315 -9.52 6.21 6.82
N ILE A 316 -10.77 6.40 7.21
CA ILE A 316 -11.17 7.39 8.24
C ILE A 316 -10.55 7.03 9.60
N LEU A 317 -10.70 5.78 10.05
CA LEU A 317 -10.19 5.33 11.34
C LEU A 317 -8.67 5.38 11.43
N SER A 318 -7.93 5.26 10.31
CA SER A 318 -6.48 5.35 10.32
C SER A 318 -5.98 6.71 10.85
N PHE A 319 -6.66 7.80 10.54
CA PHE A 319 -6.33 9.13 11.08
C PHE A 319 -6.61 9.22 12.60
N PHE A 320 -7.76 8.70 13.04
CA PHE A 320 -8.09 8.68 14.48
C PHE A 320 -7.13 7.81 15.28
N MET A 321 -6.77 6.63 14.77
CA MET A 321 -5.80 5.73 15.42
C MET A 321 -4.42 6.38 15.51
N SER A 322 -3.96 7.04 14.44
CA SER A 322 -2.68 7.75 14.43
C SER A 322 -2.68 8.88 15.45
N PHE A 323 -3.72 9.73 15.44
CA PHE A 323 -3.84 10.82 16.42
C PHE A 323 -3.89 10.32 17.87
N ALA A 324 -4.66 9.26 18.14
CA ALA A 324 -4.76 8.66 19.46
C ALA A 324 -3.41 8.06 19.92
N SER A 325 -2.70 7.37 19.02
CA SER A 325 -1.38 6.81 19.30
C SER A 325 -0.38 7.92 19.70
N ASP A 326 -0.29 8.96 18.88
CA ASP A 326 0.62 10.08 19.13
C ASP A 326 0.26 10.83 20.41
N ALA A 327 -1.03 11.02 20.69
CA ALA A 327 -1.48 11.67 21.92
C ALA A 327 -1.12 10.88 23.19
N LEU A 328 -1.24 9.55 23.15
CA LEU A 328 -0.89 8.69 24.28
C LEU A 328 0.63 8.66 24.55
N ILE A 329 1.44 8.66 23.48
CA ILE A 329 2.91 8.68 23.57
C ILE A 329 3.39 10.07 24.05
N ASN A 330 2.94 11.15 23.40
CA ASN A 330 3.40 12.50 23.68
C ASN A 330 2.98 13.00 25.08
N ARG A 331 1.87 12.49 25.63
CA ARG A 331 1.44 12.77 27.02
C ARG A 331 2.12 11.87 28.05
N ASN A 332 3.06 11.01 27.64
CA ASN A 332 3.72 10.00 28.48
C ASN A 332 2.77 9.08 29.23
N ILE A 333 1.56 8.81 28.67
CA ILE A 333 0.60 7.87 29.24
C ILE A 333 1.06 6.43 28.95
N LEU A 334 1.61 6.18 27.74
CA LEU A 334 2.17 4.90 27.34
C LEU A 334 3.60 5.09 26.82
N THR A 335 4.46 4.12 27.13
CA THR A 335 5.76 4.04 26.44
C THR A 335 5.55 3.67 24.96
N LEU A 336 6.51 3.99 24.11
CA LEU A 336 6.46 3.71 22.68
C LEU A 336 6.13 2.25 22.40
N GLY A 337 6.84 1.31 23.07
CA GLY A 337 6.61 -0.14 22.89
C GLY A 337 5.21 -0.58 23.32
N HIS A 338 4.68 -0.06 24.43
CA HIS A 338 3.32 -0.39 24.86
C HIS A 338 2.26 0.19 23.91
N ALA A 339 2.46 1.40 23.40
CA ALA A 339 1.56 1.99 22.41
C ALA A 339 1.53 1.13 21.12
N ARG A 340 2.70 0.68 20.61
CA ARG A 340 2.78 -0.22 19.46
C ARG A 340 2.01 -1.52 19.67
N LYS A 341 2.17 -2.15 20.84
CA LYS A 341 1.47 -3.39 21.21
C LYS A 341 -0.05 -3.18 21.34
N LEU A 342 -0.48 -2.09 21.96
CA LEU A 342 -1.90 -1.74 22.12
C LEU A 342 -2.57 -1.56 20.75
N PHE A 343 -2.04 -0.68 19.90
CA PHE A 343 -2.65 -0.40 18.60
C PHE A 343 -2.58 -1.60 17.65
N ASN A 344 -1.53 -2.40 17.73
CA ASN A 344 -1.46 -3.67 17.01
C ASN A 344 -2.56 -4.65 17.48
N SER A 345 -2.78 -4.75 18.78
CA SER A 345 -3.87 -5.58 19.34
C SER A 345 -5.25 -5.08 18.93
N ILE A 346 -5.51 -3.78 18.98
CA ILE A 346 -6.74 -3.18 18.45
C ILE A 346 -6.93 -3.56 16.98
N GLY A 347 -5.85 -3.46 16.18
CA GLY A 347 -5.87 -3.70 14.74
C GLY A 347 -6.00 -5.17 14.32
N LEU A 348 -5.78 -6.13 15.21
CA LEU A 348 -5.88 -7.56 14.91
C LEU A 348 -6.93 -8.30 15.74
N VAL A 349 -7.06 -8.01 17.05
CA VAL A 349 -7.99 -8.74 17.93
C VAL A 349 -9.44 -8.31 17.70
N ILE A 350 -9.71 -7.00 17.55
CA ILE A 350 -11.09 -6.53 17.24
C ILE A 350 -11.55 -7.07 15.88
N PRO A 351 -10.75 -6.99 14.78
CA PRO A 351 -11.07 -7.70 13.55
C PRO A 351 -11.31 -9.20 13.72
N ALA A 352 -10.50 -9.90 14.51
CA ALA A 352 -10.67 -11.32 14.76
C ALA A 352 -12.01 -11.64 15.41
N LEU A 353 -12.41 -10.87 16.42
CA LEU A 353 -13.73 -11.01 17.06
C LEU A 353 -14.87 -10.74 16.06
N ALA A 354 -14.74 -9.69 15.24
CA ALA A 354 -15.74 -9.38 14.23
C ALA A 354 -15.87 -10.51 13.19
N LEU A 355 -14.77 -11.09 12.74
CA LEU A 355 -14.77 -12.23 11.82
C LEU A 355 -15.32 -13.50 12.47
N PHE A 356 -15.03 -13.73 13.75
CA PHE A 356 -15.65 -14.84 14.49
C PHE A 356 -17.19 -14.71 14.51
N PHE A 357 -17.70 -13.52 14.85
CA PHE A 357 -19.15 -13.27 14.83
C PHE A 357 -19.74 -13.32 13.43
N LEU A 358 -18.99 -12.88 12.40
CA LEU A 358 -19.40 -13.02 11.01
C LEU A 358 -19.56 -14.49 10.60
N GLY A 359 -18.64 -15.35 11.02
CA GLY A 359 -18.69 -16.78 10.74
C GLY A 359 -19.90 -17.51 11.35
N ILE A 360 -20.50 -16.97 12.40
CA ILE A 360 -21.74 -17.50 13.01
C ILE A 360 -23.00 -16.73 12.60
N THR A 361 -22.88 -15.70 11.77
CA THR A 361 -24.01 -14.90 11.28
C THR A 361 -24.78 -15.71 10.23
N PRO A 362 -26.10 -15.88 10.36
CA PRO A 362 -26.94 -16.51 9.34
C PRO A 362 -26.91 -15.73 8.02
N GLY A 363 -27.10 -16.44 6.89
CA GLY A 363 -27.10 -15.83 5.55
C GLY A 363 -28.29 -14.89 5.27
N ASP A 364 -29.31 -14.91 6.11
CA ASP A 364 -30.48 -14.05 6.07
C ASP A 364 -30.33 -12.73 6.89
N GLU A 365 -29.17 -12.51 7.49
CA GLU A 365 -28.84 -11.26 8.23
C GLU A 365 -27.77 -10.39 7.51
N PRO A 366 -28.02 -9.87 6.31
CA PRO A 366 -27.00 -9.18 5.51
C PRO A 366 -26.50 -7.88 6.15
N ILE A 367 -27.36 -7.14 6.88
CA ILE A 367 -26.97 -5.90 7.56
C ILE A 367 -25.95 -6.18 8.66
N ARG A 368 -26.14 -7.26 9.44
CA ARG A 368 -25.21 -7.69 10.48
C ARG A 368 -23.86 -8.12 9.87
N ALA A 369 -23.89 -8.85 8.75
CA ALA A 369 -22.70 -9.26 8.05
C ALA A 369 -21.88 -8.03 7.58
N VAL A 370 -22.54 -7.04 6.95
CA VAL A 370 -21.89 -5.79 6.52
C VAL A 370 -21.30 -5.03 7.72
N ALA A 371 -22.05 -4.88 8.81
CA ALA A 371 -21.57 -4.18 10.00
C ALA A 371 -20.31 -4.86 10.58
N LEU A 372 -20.30 -6.19 10.65
CA LEU A 372 -19.14 -6.95 11.12
C LEU A 372 -17.94 -6.83 10.18
N LEU A 373 -18.14 -6.82 8.87
CA LEU A 373 -17.08 -6.55 7.89
C LEU A 373 -16.52 -5.14 8.04
N VAL A 374 -17.37 -4.13 8.25
CA VAL A 374 -16.94 -2.75 8.51
C VAL A 374 -16.08 -2.68 9.78
N VAL A 375 -16.48 -3.37 10.84
CA VAL A 375 -15.67 -3.45 12.06
C VAL A 375 -14.36 -4.17 11.81
N ALA A 376 -14.38 -5.33 11.15
CA ALA A 376 -13.19 -6.12 10.88
C ALA A 376 -12.14 -5.36 10.06
N VAL A 377 -12.54 -4.77 8.95
CA VAL A 377 -11.62 -4.04 8.08
C VAL A 377 -11.30 -2.66 8.64
N GLY A 378 -12.27 -1.94 9.20
CA GLY A 378 -12.08 -0.59 9.73
C GLY A 378 -11.06 -0.54 10.87
N PHE A 379 -11.24 -1.39 11.89
CA PHE A 379 -10.31 -1.44 13.02
C PHE A 379 -8.94 -2.03 12.68
N ASN A 380 -8.81 -2.76 11.56
CA ASN A 380 -7.51 -3.19 11.06
C ASN A 380 -6.55 -2.01 10.80
N SER A 381 -7.06 -0.77 10.65
CA SER A 381 -6.25 0.45 10.61
C SER A 381 -5.29 0.62 11.80
N GLY A 382 -5.58 0.03 12.96
CA GLY A 382 -4.71 0.05 14.14
C GLY A 382 -3.31 -0.51 13.88
N VAL A 383 -3.14 -1.45 12.95
CA VAL A 383 -1.82 -2.03 12.61
C VAL A 383 -0.85 -1.00 12.04
N TYR A 384 -1.33 0.09 11.44
CA TYR A 384 -0.47 1.16 10.92
C TYR A 384 0.29 1.88 12.04
N CYS A 385 -0.33 2.01 13.23
CA CYS A 385 0.31 2.56 14.42
C CYS A 385 0.99 1.48 15.28
N GLY A 386 0.78 0.22 14.96
CA GLY A 386 1.35 -0.96 15.60
C GLY A 386 2.66 -1.41 14.94
N PHE A 387 2.67 -2.66 14.44
CA PHE A 387 3.86 -3.27 13.86
C PHE A 387 4.39 -2.54 12.62
N ASN A 388 3.52 -1.90 11.85
CA ASN A 388 3.90 -1.33 10.55
C ASN A 388 4.91 -0.18 10.69
N VAL A 389 4.74 0.69 11.67
CA VAL A 389 5.70 1.77 11.97
C VAL A 389 6.88 1.28 12.81
N ASN A 390 6.78 0.15 13.46
CA ASN A 390 7.76 -0.37 14.42
C ASN A 390 9.12 -0.71 13.77
N HIS A 391 9.19 -0.89 12.46
CA HIS A 391 10.46 -1.01 11.72
C HIS A 391 11.38 0.19 11.97
N VAL A 392 10.82 1.40 12.03
CA VAL A 392 11.57 2.63 12.30
C VAL A 392 11.99 2.70 13.76
N ASP A 393 11.14 2.21 14.69
CA ASP A 393 11.44 2.26 16.12
C ASP A 393 12.62 1.34 16.47
N ILE A 394 12.65 0.11 15.91
CA ILE A 394 13.72 -0.87 16.21
C ILE A 394 15.02 -0.60 15.46
N SER A 395 14.98 0.04 14.30
CA SER A 395 16.17 0.41 13.54
C SER A 395 15.90 1.58 12.58
N PRO A 396 16.08 2.83 13.01
CA PRO A 396 15.94 4.00 12.15
C PRO A 396 16.84 3.95 10.93
N THR A 397 18.09 3.48 11.10
CA THR A 397 19.10 3.42 10.03
C THR A 397 18.74 2.41 8.94
N HIS A 398 18.17 1.27 9.30
CA HIS A 398 17.87 0.17 8.39
C HIS A 398 16.36 -0.05 8.17
N ALA A 399 15.50 0.87 8.60
CA ALA A 399 14.05 0.74 8.54
C ALA A 399 13.52 0.35 7.15
N GLY A 400 14.07 0.94 6.09
CA GLY A 400 13.71 0.61 4.70
C GLY A 400 14.06 -0.83 4.32
N THR A 401 15.21 -1.33 4.76
CA THR A 401 15.64 -2.73 4.54
C THR A 401 14.71 -3.69 5.28
N LEU A 402 14.41 -3.40 6.56
CA LEU A 402 13.51 -4.21 7.37
C LEU A 402 12.10 -4.27 6.77
N MET A 403 11.58 -3.12 6.34
CA MET A 403 10.27 -3.04 5.67
C MET A 403 10.29 -3.81 4.35
N GLY A 404 11.37 -3.72 3.56
CA GLY A 404 11.53 -4.49 2.32
C GLY A 404 11.47 -6.00 2.55
N ILE A 405 12.18 -6.50 3.57
CA ILE A 405 12.18 -7.92 3.95
C ILE A 405 10.77 -8.35 4.36
N THR A 406 10.19 -7.66 5.34
CA THR A 406 8.91 -8.08 5.92
C THR A 406 7.76 -7.95 4.92
N ASN A 407 7.71 -6.88 4.13
CA ASN A 407 6.71 -6.68 3.09
C ASN A 407 6.86 -7.68 1.94
N GLY A 408 8.09 -7.94 1.48
CA GLY A 408 8.35 -8.93 0.43
C GLY A 408 7.86 -10.32 0.82
N ILE A 409 8.21 -10.80 2.02
CA ILE A 409 7.80 -12.12 2.51
C ILE A 409 6.29 -12.15 2.81
N SER A 410 5.74 -11.14 3.44
CA SER A 410 4.32 -11.13 3.82
C SER A 410 3.37 -11.08 2.60
N ASN A 411 3.80 -10.52 1.48
CA ASN A 411 2.99 -10.52 0.25
C ASN A 411 2.84 -11.90 -0.41
N ILE A 412 3.62 -12.92 0.03
CA ILE A 412 3.36 -14.33 -0.35
C ILE A 412 1.93 -14.73 0.05
N PHE A 413 1.41 -14.19 1.13
CA PHE A 413 0.04 -14.43 1.59
C PHE A 413 -1.03 -13.78 0.70
N GLY A 414 -0.67 -12.85 -0.17
CA GLY A 414 -1.52 -12.41 -1.28
C GLY A 414 -1.79 -13.52 -2.31
N ILE A 415 -0.93 -14.54 -2.37
CA ILE A 415 -1.15 -15.74 -3.19
C ILE A 415 -1.83 -16.83 -2.35
N VAL A 416 -1.27 -17.14 -1.18
CA VAL A 416 -1.69 -18.27 -0.36
C VAL A 416 -3.14 -18.09 0.11
N ALA A 417 -3.55 -16.88 0.50
CA ALA A 417 -4.87 -16.64 1.06
C ALA A 417 -6.01 -16.89 0.05
N PRO A 418 -6.03 -16.31 -1.16
CA PRO A 418 -7.04 -16.66 -2.17
C PRO A 418 -7.00 -18.13 -2.59
N LEU A 419 -5.81 -18.74 -2.69
CA LEU A 419 -5.71 -20.18 -2.99
C LEU A 419 -6.37 -21.04 -1.91
N MET A 420 -6.17 -20.71 -0.64
CA MET A 420 -6.85 -21.43 0.46
C MET A 420 -8.37 -21.27 0.38
N VAL A 421 -8.86 -20.07 0.00
CA VAL A 421 -10.29 -19.88 -0.27
C VAL A 421 -10.75 -20.81 -1.39
N GLN A 422 -10.03 -20.91 -2.50
CA GLN A 422 -10.35 -21.80 -3.63
C GLN A 422 -10.46 -23.27 -3.21
N PHE A 423 -9.57 -23.74 -2.30
CA PHE A 423 -9.59 -25.12 -1.82
C PHE A 423 -10.69 -25.40 -0.80
N ILE A 424 -11.03 -24.42 0.05
CA ILE A 424 -12.00 -24.60 1.14
C ILE A 424 -13.41 -24.29 0.66
N VAL A 425 -13.59 -23.22 -0.12
CA VAL A 425 -14.89 -22.76 -0.61
C VAL A 425 -15.11 -23.33 -2.01
N THR A 426 -15.52 -24.60 -2.07
CA THR A 426 -15.86 -25.28 -3.34
C THR A 426 -17.26 -24.93 -3.82
N ASN A 427 -18.14 -24.51 -2.92
CA ASN A 427 -19.47 -23.97 -3.20
C ASN A 427 -19.61 -22.56 -2.64
N GLU A 428 -19.53 -21.54 -3.51
CA GLU A 428 -19.57 -20.14 -3.11
C GLU A 428 -20.85 -19.69 -2.41
N THR A 429 -21.96 -20.45 -2.55
CA THR A 429 -23.24 -20.15 -1.91
C THR A 429 -23.37 -20.78 -0.52
N ASP A 430 -22.44 -21.66 -0.12
CA ASP A 430 -22.46 -22.34 1.16
C ASP A 430 -21.79 -21.49 2.26
N ALA A 431 -22.60 -20.84 3.07
CA ALA A 431 -22.13 -20.04 4.21
C ALA A 431 -21.25 -20.84 5.20
N THR A 432 -21.41 -22.17 5.28
CA THR A 432 -20.62 -23.02 6.18
C THR A 432 -19.16 -23.08 5.76
N GLN A 433 -18.89 -23.10 4.47
CA GLN A 433 -17.51 -23.09 3.95
C GLN A 433 -16.83 -21.73 4.18
N TRP A 434 -17.55 -20.63 4.01
CA TRP A 434 -17.06 -19.29 4.32
C TRP A 434 -16.77 -19.10 5.81
N LYS A 435 -17.56 -19.72 6.69
CA LYS A 435 -17.30 -19.73 8.13
C LYS A 435 -15.90 -20.24 8.47
N ILE A 436 -15.42 -21.28 7.79
CA ILE A 436 -14.07 -21.83 7.99
C ILE A 436 -13.02 -20.77 7.68
N ILE A 437 -13.17 -20.02 6.58
CA ILE A 437 -12.25 -18.94 6.21
C ILE A 437 -12.22 -17.83 7.25
N PHE A 438 -13.38 -17.40 7.73
CA PHE A 438 -13.47 -16.35 8.75
C PHE A 438 -12.85 -16.78 10.08
N PHE A 439 -13.08 -18.01 10.51
CA PHE A 439 -12.48 -18.56 11.73
C PHE A 439 -10.98 -18.74 11.60
N LEU A 440 -10.50 -19.25 10.48
CA LEU A 440 -9.07 -19.39 10.21
C LEU A 440 -8.38 -18.00 10.25
N THR A 441 -8.97 -17.00 9.61
CA THR A 441 -8.45 -15.63 9.62
C THR A 441 -8.46 -15.04 11.04
N ALA A 442 -9.52 -15.27 11.82
CA ALA A 442 -9.59 -14.82 13.22
C ALA A 442 -8.48 -15.46 14.08
N ILE A 443 -8.26 -16.76 13.94
CA ILE A 443 -7.20 -17.49 14.67
C ILE A 443 -5.80 -16.93 14.29
N ILE A 444 -5.54 -16.72 13.00
CA ILE A 444 -4.27 -16.17 12.53
C ILE A 444 -4.05 -14.77 13.10
N TYR A 445 -5.06 -13.91 13.08
CA TYR A 445 -4.97 -12.55 13.63
C TYR A 445 -4.65 -12.55 15.12
N VAL A 446 -5.32 -13.39 15.92
CA VAL A 446 -5.05 -13.49 17.35
C VAL A 446 -3.66 -14.05 17.61
N ALA A 447 -3.28 -15.14 16.94
CA ALA A 447 -1.97 -15.77 17.11
C ALA A 447 -0.81 -14.81 16.80
N THR A 448 -0.90 -14.09 15.67
CA THR A 448 0.14 -13.14 15.26
C THR A 448 0.16 -11.88 16.12
N SER A 449 -1.00 -11.44 16.63
CA SER A 449 -1.06 -10.38 17.64
C SER A 449 -0.35 -10.77 18.94
N LEU A 450 -0.55 -12.00 19.41
CA LEU A 450 0.15 -12.52 20.60
C LEU A 450 1.67 -12.57 20.37
N VAL A 451 2.13 -13.03 19.21
CA VAL A 451 3.56 -13.02 18.89
C VAL A 451 4.15 -11.62 19.00
N PHE A 452 3.48 -10.59 18.46
CA PHE A 452 3.95 -9.23 18.57
C PHE A 452 3.92 -8.70 20.01
N ASN A 453 2.90 -9.03 20.78
CA ASN A 453 2.80 -8.61 22.17
C ASN A 453 3.90 -9.19 23.07
N PHE A 454 4.30 -10.46 22.84
CA PHE A 454 5.34 -11.09 23.64
C PHE A 454 6.76 -10.73 23.16
N PHE A 455 7.00 -10.68 21.86
CA PHE A 455 8.33 -10.60 21.27
C PHE A 455 8.65 -9.26 20.59
N GLY A 456 7.65 -8.40 20.35
CA GLY A 456 7.84 -7.05 19.78
C GLY A 456 8.53 -6.11 20.77
N SER A 457 9.38 -5.22 20.24
CA SER A 457 10.12 -4.22 21.02
C SER A 457 9.86 -2.81 20.45
N GLY A 458 9.82 -1.79 21.33
CA GLY A 458 9.83 -0.37 20.93
C GLY A 458 11.20 0.29 21.08
N GLU A 459 12.25 -0.49 21.37
CA GLU A 459 13.60 0.05 21.61
C GLU A 459 14.49 -0.18 20.39
N VAL A 460 15.38 0.81 20.14
CA VAL A 460 16.37 0.73 19.08
C VAL A 460 17.31 -0.46 19.37
N GLN A 461 17.50 -1.30 18.39
CA GLN A 461 18.31 -2.50 18.53
C GLN A 461 19.80 -2.18 18.50
N LYS A 462 20.60 -2.94 19.29
CA LYS A 462 22.04 -2.70 19.47
C LYS A 462 22.85 -2.75 18.16
N TRP A 463 22.36 -3.44 17.16
CA TRP A 463 23.00 -3.56 15.84
C TRP A 463 22.70 -2.39 14.88
N ASN A 464 21.81 -1.46 15.27
CA ASN A 464 21.42 -0.33 14.42
C ASN A 464 22.61 0.54 14.01
N ASP A 465 23.56 0.78 14.92
CA ASP A 465 24.67 1.72 14.74
C ASP A 465 26.05 1.04 14.71
N LYS A 466 26.13 -0.30 14.79
CA LYS A 466 27.40 -1.02 14.74
C LYS A 466 27.82 -1.24 13.28
N PRO A 467 29.04 -0.79 12.88
CA PRO A 467 29.70 -1.38 11.71
C PRO A 467 29.94 -2.89 11.98
N GLU A 468 29.72 -3.76 10.99
CA GLU A 468 30.25 -5.13 11.06
C GLU A 468 31.78 -5.05 11.11
N ASP A 469 32.35 -5.64 12.16
CA ASP A 469 33.79 -5.92 12.26
C ASP A 469 34.23 -6.89 11.16
#